data_4c87db839fa2827fb236fbb2d28045d0
#
_entry.id   4c87db839fa2827fb236fbb2d28045d0
#
_cell.length_a   1.000
_cell.length_b   1.000
_cell.length_c   1.000
_cell.angle_alpha   90.00
_cell.angle_beta   90.00
_cell.angle_gamma   90.00
#
_symmetry.space_group_name_H-M   'P 1'
#
loop_
_entity.id
_entity.type
_entity.pdbx_description
1 polymer ?
#
loop_
_entity_poly.entity_id
_entity_poly.type
_entity_poly.pdbx_seq_one_letter_code
_entity_poly.pdbx_strand_id
1 'polypeptide(L)'
;GAKAVKWSCEGNPEYTLEETEKAERGTDIIMYISEEEKDFLEDSKVNELLTKYCKFLPIEIISGKKKEWKDGEYKDTTEDNVINDTNPAWTRKPTDLTEEDYEKFYRELYPMAQDPLFHIHLNVDYPFNLTGILYFPKIDNKFEIQKNKIQLYSNQVYVTDSVEGIVPEYLTLLHGVIDSPDIPLNVSRSYLQSDRNVKKISSHITKKVADSLSDIF
;
A
#
# COMPACT_ATOMS: atom_id res chain seq x y z
N GLY A 1 15.00 8.34 -32.39
CA GLY A 1 14.09 7.80 -31.41
C GLY A 1 12.79 7.39 -32.09
N ALA A 2 11.97 6.58 -31.46
CA ALA A 2 10.64 6.27 -31.99
C ALA A 2 9.76 7.54 -31.94
N LYS A 3 8.83 7.66 -32.87
CA LYS A 3 7.82 8.72 -32.84
C LYS A 3 6.84 8.50 -31.69
N ALA A 4 6.27 9.58 -31.16
CA ALA A 4 5.21 9.48 -30.18
C ALA A 4 3.92 8.97 -30.85
N VAL A 5 3.11 8.25 -30.06
CA VAL A 5 1.86 7.66 -30.52
C VAL A 5 0.76 8.04 -29.55
N LYS A 6 -0.39 8.44 -30.08
CA LYS A 6 -1.62 8.69 -29.33
C LYS A 6 -2.57 7.51 -29.53
N TRP A 7 -2.92 6.85 -28.45
CA TRP A 7 -3.99 5.85 -28.40
C TRP A 7 -5.24 6.48 -27.78
N SER A 8 -6.39 6.24 -28.37
CA SER A 8 -7.68 6.75 -27.88
C SER A 8 -8.76 5.66 -27.94
N CYS A 9 -9.57 5.57 -26.89
CA CYS A 9 -10.68 4.62 -26.79
C CYS A 9 -11.82 5.25 -25.97
N GLU A 10 -13.05 5.00 -26.36
CA GLU A 10 -14.27 5.46 -25.69
C GLU A 10 -14.91 4.39 -24.79
N GLY A 11 -14.15 3.34 -24.41
CA GLY A 11 -14.64 2.24 -23.57
C GLY A 11 -15.32 1.11 -24.33
N ASN A 12 -15.34 1.17 -25.67
CA ASN A 12 -15.77 0.09 -26.56
C ASN A 12 -14.56 -0.76 -27.02
N PRO A 13 -14.74 -1.88 -27.74
CA PRO A 13 -13.63 -2.68 -28.26
C PRO A 13 -12.79 -1.99 -29.34
N GLU A 14 -13.24 -0.88 -29.86
CA GLU A 14 -12.55 -0.11 -30.90
C GLU A 14 -11.64 0.94 -30.28
N TYR A 15 -10.49 1.17 -30.91
CA TYR A 15 -9.54 2.21 -30.52
C TYR A 15 -8.93 2.85 -31.76
N THR A 16 -8.41 4.07 -31.59
CA THR A 16 -7.62 4.73 -32.62
C THR A 16 -6.16 4.80 -32.19
N LEU A 17 -5.24 4.70 -33.16
CA LEU A 17 -3.82 4.81 -32.96
C LEU A 17 -3.24 5.78 -34.01
N GLU A 18 -2.68 6.89 -33.56
CA GLU A 18 -2.19 7.96 -34.43
C GLU A 18 -0.75 8.33 -34.05
N GLU A 19 0.09 8.63 -35.05
CA GLU A 19 1.38 9.27 -34.77
C GLU A 19 1.13 10.71 -34.27
N THR A 20 1.89 11.13 -33.26
CA THR A 20 1.81 12.48 -32.71
C THR A 20 3.20 13.03 -32.38
N GLU A 21 3.27 14.28 -32.00
CA GLU A 21 4.49 14.90 -31.51
C GLU A 21 4.44 15.01 -29.99
N LYS A 22 5.53 14.67 -29.30
CA LYS A 22 5.74 14.86 -27.88
C LYS A 22 7.14 15.37 -27.65
N ALA A 23 7.26 16.53 -26.98
CA ALA A 23 8.52 17.21 -26.78
C ALA A 23 9.45 16.43 -25.83
N GLU A 24 8.89 15.80 -24.82
CA GLU A 24 9.63 15.08 -23.79
C GLU A 24 9.30 13.59 -23.78
N ARG A 25 10.26 12.77 -23.35
CA ARG A 25 10.03 11.35 -23.12
C ARG A 25 9.07 11.14 -21.96
N GLY A 26 8.08 10.30 -22.15
CA GLY A 26 7.13 9.96 -21.11
C GLY A 26 5.79 9.53 -21.72
N THR A 27 4.83 9.25 -20.87
CA THR A 27 3.45 8.87 -21.23
C THR A 27 2.48 9.80 -20.52
N ASP A 28 1.55 10.38 -21.27
CA ASP A 28 0.43 11.12 -20.72
C ASP A 28 -0.80 10.22 -20.74
N ILE A 29 -1.51 10.14 -19.62
CA ILE A 29 -2.78 9.42 -19.50
C ILE A 29 -3.86 10.45 -19.27
N ILE A 30 -4.79 10.59 -20.20
CA ILE A 30 -5.87 11.56 -20.15
C ILE A 30 -7.18 10.78 -20.07
N MET A 31 -7.92 10.94 -18.98
CA MET A 31 -9.24 10.34 -18.78
C MET A 31 -10.30 11.44 -18.81
N TYR A 32 -11.28 11.29 -19.67
CA TYR A 32 -12.45 12.17 -19.73
C TYR A 32 -13.49 11.63 -18.75
N ILE A 33 -13.82 12.43 -17.75
CA ILE A 33 -14.71 12.04 -16.67
C ILE A 33 -16.15 12.44 -17.02
N SER A 34 -17.11 11.55 -16.78
CA SER A 34 -18.54 11.82 -16.99
C SER A 34 -19.07 12.85 -15.99
N GLU A 35 -20.21 13.45 -16.32
CA GLU A 35 -20.89 14.40 -15.44
C GLU A 35 -21.28 13.79 -14.08
N GLU A 36 -21.56 12.49 -14.05
CA GLU A 36 -21.96 11.75 -12.84
C GLU A 36 -20.78 11.49 -11.90
N GLU A 37 -19.53 11.53 -12.42
CA GLU A 37 -18.31 11.19 -11.69
C GLU A 37 -17.38 12.41 -11.51
N LYS A 38 -17.93 13.61 -11.51
CA LYS A 38 -17.17 14.87 -11.39
C LYS A 38 -16.30 14.98 -10.14
N ASP A 39 -16.65 14.25 -9.09
CA ASP A 39 -15.87 14.22 -7.84
C ASP A 39 -14.41 13.81 -8.08
N PHE A 40 -14.15 13.01 -9.13
CA PHE A 40 -12.78 12.63 -9.53
C PHE A 40 -11.97 13.77 -10.16
N LEU A 41 -12.56 14.94 -10.39
CA LEU A 41 -11.84 16.15 -10.81
C LEU A 41 -11.35 16.98 -9.61
N GLU A 42 -11.79 16.64 -8.40
CA GLU A 42 -11.37 17.32 -7.19
C GLU A 42 -10.02 16.79 -6.68
N ASP A 43 -9.07 17.68 -6.43
CA ASP A 43 -7.74 17.33 -5.91
C ASP A 43 -7.81 16.49 -4.64
N SER A 44 -8.78 16.80 -3.76
CA SER A 44 -9.00 16.06 -2.51
C SER A 44 -9.34 14.59 -2.77
N LYS A 45 -10.21 14.33 -3.77
CA LYS A 45 -10.62 12.98 -4.14
C LYS A 45 -9.49 12.19 -4.79
N VAL A 46 -8.74 12.82 -5.67
CA VAL A 46 -7.56 12.22 -6.30
C VAL A 46 -6.50 11.89 -5.24
N ASN A 47 -6.20 12.82 -4.33
CA ASN A 47 -5.23 12.60 -3.26
C ASN A 47 -5.67 11.49 -2.27
N GLU A 48 -6.96 11.38 -1.96
CA GLU A 48 -7.50 10.26 -1.16
C GLU A 48 -7.20 8.91 -1.83
N LEU A 49 -7.46 8.79 -3.13
CA LEU A 49 -7.20 7.57 -3.90
C LEU A 49 -5.69 7.26 -3.99
N LEU A 50 -4.87 8.25 -4.27
CA LEU A 50 -3.43 8.09 -4.32
C LEU A 50 -2.87 7.66 -2.97
N THR A 51 -3.33 8.26 -1.88
CA THR A 51 -2.94 7.87 -0.52
C THR A 51 -3.36 6.43 -0.21
N LYS A 52 -4.56 6.03 -0.60
CA LYS A 52 -5.08 4.68 -0.34
C LYS A 52 -4.33 3.59 -1.12
N TYR A 53 -4.14 3.80 -2.42
CA TYR A 53 -3.66 2.76 -3.32
C TYR A 53 -2.18 2.83 -3.66
N CYS A 54 -1.58 4.01 -3.52
CA CYS A 54 -0.24 4.30 -4.02
C CYS A 54 0.76 4.69 -2.93
N LYS A 55 0.33 4.72 -1.65
CA LYS A 55 1.12 5.21 -0.52
C LYS A 55 2.55 4.64 -0.45
N PHE A 56 2.73 3.41 -0.89
CA PHE A 56 4.00 2.69 -0.78
C PHE A 56 4.55 2.20 -2.12
N LEU A 57 4.08 2.75 -3.24
CA LEU A 57 4.64 2.39 -4.55
C LEU A 57 6.14 2.68 -4.61
N PRO A 58 6.95 1.79 -5.25
CA PRO A 58 8.42 1.93 -5.29
C PRO A 58 8.91 3.00 -6.29
N ILE A 59 8.02 3.87 -6.75
CA ILE A 59 8.30 4.98 -7.66
C ILE A 59 7.65 6.23 -7.07
N GLU A 60 8.40 7.32 -7.02
CA GLU A 60 7.89 8.60 -6.51
C GLU A 60 6.69 9.09 -7.31
N ILE A 61 5.65 9.48 -6.58
CA ILE A 61 4.44 10.10 -7.13
C ILE A 61 4.43 11.55 -6.69
N ILE A 62 4.46 12.44 -7.65
CA ILE A 62 4.42 13.89 -7.43
C ILE A 62 3.00 14.37 -7.64
N SER A 63 2.41 14.96 -6.60
CA SER A 63 1.09 15.61 -6.65
C SER A 63 1.22 17.10 -6.33
N GLY A 64 1.49 17.88 -7.37
CA GLY A 64 1.67 19.32 -7.25
C GLY A 64 2.96 19.74 -6.55
N LYS A 65 2.93 20.90 -5.89
CA LYS A 65 4.05 21.45 -5.13
C LYS A 65 3.77 21.40 -3.63
N LYS A 66 4.81 21.35 -2.83
CA LYS A 66 4.69 21.53 -1.37
C LYS A 66 4.14 22.91 -1.08
N LYS A 67 3.26 22.99 -0.08
CA LYS A 67 2.66 24.25 0.36
C LYS A 67 3.23 24.67 1.69
N GLU A 68 3.59 25.94 1.82
CA GLU A 68 4.01 26.55 3.08
C GLU A 68 3.02 27.61 3.51
N TRP A 69 2.77 27.69 4.83
CA TRP A 69 1.96 28.75 5.40
C TRP A 69 2.76 30.04 5.49
N LYS A 70 2.39 31.06 4.71
CA LYS A 70 3.01 32.40 4.73
C LYS A 70 1.94 33.48 4.64
N ASP A 71 2.03 34.49 5.50
CA ASP A 71 1.19 35.69 5.48
C ASP A 71 -0.33 35.40 5.57
N GLY A 72 -0.74 34.33 6.28
CA GLY A 72 -2.14 33.99 6.46
C GLY A 72 -2.76 33.12 5.35
N GLU A 73 -1.95 32.62 4.41
CA GLU A 73 -2.38 31.73 3.33
C GLU A 73 -1.36 30.65 3.02
N TYR A 74 -1.80 29.54 2.39
CA TYR A 74 -0.91 28.50 1.87
C TYR A 74 -0.40 28.91 0.49
N LYS A 75 0.94 28.97 0.33
CA LYS A 75 1.62 29.30 -0.94
C LYS A 75 2.41 28.08 -1.42
N ASP A 76 2.33 27.83 -2.71
CA ASP A 76 3.14 26.80 -3.34
C ASP A 76 4.63 27.17 -3.27
N THR A 77 5.44 26.18 -2.92
CA THR A 77 6.90 26.28 -2.96
C THR A 77 7.42 25.87 -4.33
N THR A 78 8.74 25.92 -4.50
CA THR A 78 9.41 25.38 -5.70
C THR A 78 9.61 23.87 -5.64
N GLU A 79 9.42 23.23 -4.47
CA GLU A 79 9.66 21.81 -4.25
C GLU A 79 8.46 20.96 -4.67
N ASP A 80 8.74 19.82 -5.28
CA ASP A 80 7.74 18.83 -5.63
C ASP A 80 7.14 18.17 -4.37
N ASN A 81 5.84 17.97 -4.38
CA ASN A 81 5.15 17.27 -3.31
C ASN A 81 5.10 15.77 -3.62
N VAL A 82 6.10 15.03 -3.16
CA VAL A 82 6.11 13.55 -3.21
C VAL A 82 5.19 13.02 -2.13
N ILE A 83 4.18 12.23 -2.52
CA ILE A 83 3.07 11.82 -1.65
C ILE A 83 3.19 10.38 -1.13
N ASN A 84 4.16 9.61 -1.62
CA ASN A 84 4.35 8.21 -1.24
C ASN A 84 5.73 7.95 -0.65
N ASP A 85 5.82 6.90 0.18
CA ASP A 85 7.09 6.36 0.66
C ASP A 85 7.54 5.21 -0.23
N THR A 86 8.64 5.39 -0.94
CA THR A 86 9.18 4.37 -1.86
C THR A 86 10.00 3.28 -1.18
N ASN A 87 10.34 3.46 0.10
CA ASN A 87 11.17 2.54 0.89
C ASN A 87 10.59 2.31 2.29
N PRO A 88 9.36 1.80 2.38
CA PRO A 88 8.68 1.60 3.66
C PRO A 88 9.40 0.59 4.55
N ALA A 89 9.12 0.65 5.85
CA ALA A 89 9.85 -0.12 6.86
C ALA A 89 9.91 -1.64 6.57
N TRP A 90 8.85 -2.25 6.05
CA TRP A 90 8.83 -3.69 5.79
C TRP A 90 9.70 -4.17 4.63
N THR A 91 10.17 -3.27 3.76
CA THR A 91 11.07 -3.60 2.64
C THR A 91 12.54 -3.57 3.06
N ARG A 92 12.83 -2.99 4.22
CA ARG A 92 14.17 -2.90 4.79
C ARG A 92 14.52 -4.16 5.58
N LYS A 93 15.81 -4.42 5.78
CA LYS A 93 16.24 -5.54 6.63
C LYS A 93 15.94 -5.24 8.09
N PRO A 94 15.51 -6.25 8.89
CA PRO A 94 15.29 -6.06 10.33
C PRO A 94 16.49 -5.48 11.07
N THR A 95 17.72 -5.82 10.63
CA THR A 95 18.97 -5.31 11.22
C THR A 95 19.21 -3.82 11.00
N ASP A 96 18.53 -3.21 10.03
CA ASP A 96 18.70 -1.82 9.63
C ASP A 96 17.61 -0.92 10.28
N LEU A 97 16.76 -1.51 11.11
CA LEU A 97 15.63 -0.85 11.78
C LEU A 97 15.83 -0.83 13.29
N THR A 98 15.44 0.27 13.90
CA THR A 98 15.35 0.44 15.35
C THR A 98 13.91 0.27 15.84
N GLU A 99 13.69 0.09 17.15
CA GLU A 99 12.35 0.08 17.74
C GLU A 99 11.56 1.35 17.41
N GLU A 100 12.24 2.49 17.39
CA GLU A 100 11.61 3.78 17.03
C GLU A 100 11.12 3.79 15.58
N ASP A 101 11.85 3.15 14.64
CA ASP A 101 11.41 3.01 13.24
C ASP A 101 10.12 2.18 13.14
N TYR A 102 10.01 1.09 13.91
CA TYR A 102 8.81 0.26 13.96
C TYR A 102 7.61 1.01 14.55
N GLU A 103 7.81 1.73 15.65
CA GLU A 103 6.75 2.55 16.25
C GLU A 103 6.30 3.68 15.33
N LYS A 104 7.25 4.37 14.69
CA LYS A 104 6.95 5.43 13.72
C LYS A 104 6.12 4.89 12.56
N PHE A 105 6.51 3.73 12.03
CA PHE A 105 5.76 3.09 10.97
C PHE A 105 4.35 2.66 11.41
N TYR A 106 4.20 2.16 12.63
CA TYR A 106 2.89 1.85 13.18
C TYR A 106 1.98 3.08 13.29
N ARG A 107 2.50 4.19 13.81
CA ARG A 107 1.76 5.46 13.91
C ARG A 107 1.41 6.03 12.53
N GLU A 108 2.22 5.79 11.52
CA GLU A 108 1.94 6.16 10.14
C GLU A 108 0.77 5.37 9.55
N LEU A 109 0.70 4.07 9.85
CA LEU A 109 -0.41 3.22 9.40
C LEU A 109 -1.70 3.49 10.19
N TYR A 110 -1.58 3.75 11.48
CA TYR A 110 -2.68 3.87 12.44
C TYR A 110 -2.54 5.10 13.33
N PRO A 111 -2.73 6.33 12.80
CA PRO A 111 -2.46 7.58 13.52
C PRO A 111 -3.26 7.75 14.81
N MET A 112 -4.41 7.07 14.94
CA MET A 112 -5.31 7.18 16.09
C MET A 112 -5.17 6.01 17.07
N ALA A 113 -4.29 5.05 16.78
CA ALA A 113 -4.05 3.90 17.66
C ALA A 113 -3.02 4.23 18.75
N GLN A 114 -3.12 3.53 19.88
CA GLN A 114 -2.05 3.52 20.88
C GLN A 114 -0.86 2.70 20.38
N ASP A 115 0.33 2.99 20.85
CA ASP A 115 1.53 2.22 20.49
C ASP A 115 1.35 0.73 20.76
N PRO A 116 1.87 -0.13 19.86
CA PRO A 116 1.69 -1.57 19.94
C PRO A 116 2.45 -2.15 21.15
N LEU A 117 2.11 -3.37 21.53
CA LEU A 117 2.83 -4.10 22.59
C LEU A 117 4.20 -4.57 22.10
N PHE A 118 4.24 -5.11 20.89
CA PHE A 118 5.44 -5.57 20.19
C PHE A 118 5.11 -5.79 18.70
N HIS A 119 6.14 -6.07 17.93
CA HIS A 119 6.02 -6.32 16.50
C HIS A 119 6.73 -7.60 16.07
N ILE A 120 6.39 -8.11 14.90
CA ILE A 120 7.05 -9.23 14.24
C ILE A 120 7.39 -8.79 12.81
N HIS A 121 8.67 -8.75 12.47
CA HIS A 121 9.10 -8.49 11.12
C HIS A 121 9.20 -9.80 10.33
N LEU A 122 8.40 -9.91 9.28
CA LEU A 122 8.41 -11.00 8.32
C LEU A 122 9.43 -10.69 7.22
N ASN A 123 10.38 -11.59 7.00
CA ASN A 123 11.35 -11.46 5.93
C ASN A 123 11.74 -12.87 5.46
N VAL A 124 11.04 -13.35 4.44
CA VAL A 124 11.17 -14.71 3.88
C VAL A 124 11.40 -14.58 2.38
N ASP A 125 12.41 -15.23 1.87
CA ASP A 125 12.78 -15.26 0.45
C ASP A 125 12.65 -16.67 -0.18
N TYR A 126 12.49 -17.70 0.65
CA TYR A 126 12.30 -19.09 0.20
C TYR A 126 11.45 -19.87 1.22
N PRO A 127 10.49 -20.69 0.77
CA PRO A 127 10.11 -21.10 -0.60
C PRO A 127 9.16 -20.14 -1.32
N PHE A 128 8.89 -18.98 -0.78
CA PHE A 128 8.08 -17.90 -1.33
C PHE A 128 8.59 -16.55 -0.80
N ASN A 129 8.34 -15.49 -1.53
CA ASN A 129 8.68 -14.15 -1.09
C ASN A 129 7.57 -13.61 -0.20
N LEU A 130 7.90 -13.28 1.03
CA LEU A 130 7.00 -12.70 2.01
C LEU A 130 7.75 -11.70 2.87
N THR A 131 7.36 -10.47 2.80
CA THR A 131 7.81 -9.42 3.70
C THR A 131 6.62 -8.80 4.43
N GLY A 132 6.88 -8.11 5.51
CA GLY A 132 5.82 -7.46 6.25
C GLY A 132 6.19 -7.17 7.69
N ILE A 133 5.35 -6.39 8.35
CA ILE A 133 5.45 -6.15 9.79
C ILE A 133 4.06 -6.34 10.39
N LEU A 134 3.96 -7.26 11.33
CA LEU A 134 2.76 -7.50 12.10
C LEU A 134 2.93 -6.91 13.50
N TYR A 135 1.91 -6.23 13.99
CA TYR A 135 1.89 -5.59 15.29
C TYR A 135 0.82 -6.19 16.17
N PHE A 136 1.13 -6.34 17.44
CA PHE A 136 0.17 -6.67 18.49
C PHE A 136 -0.35 -5.39 19.11
N PRO A 137 -1.58 -4.96 18.80
CA PRO A 137 -2.13 -3.73 19.34
C PRO A 137 -2.46 -3.85 20.82
N LYS A 138 -2.40 -2.76 21.56
CA LYS A 138 -3.02 -2.67 22.87
C LYS A 138 -4.53 -2.66 22.71
N ILE A 139 -5.20 -3.60 23.33
CA ILE A 139 -6.66 -3.67 23.35
C ILE A 139 -7.15 -2.90 24.59
N ASP A 140 -7.81 -1.77 24.37
CA ASP A 140 -8.46 -1.02 25.43
C ASP A 140 -9.93 -1.46 25.54
N ASN A 141 -10.41 -1.69 26.78
CA ASN A 141 -11.78 -2.19 27.06
C ASN A 141 -12.90 -1.27 26.55
N LYS A 142 -12.57 -0.10 26.01
CA LYS A 142 -13.53 0.91 25.55
C LYS A 142 -13.72 0.97 24.04
N PHE A 143 -12.92 0.27 23.26
CA PHE A 143 -13.03 0.27 21.81
C PHE A 143 -13.51 -1.09 21.32
N GLU A 144 -14.45 -1.07 20.37
CA GLU A 144 -14.77 -2.26 19.60
C GLU A 144 -13.47 -2.82 19.00
N ILE A 145 -13.26 -4.11 19.18
CA ILE A 145 -12.13 -4.83 18.59
C ILE A 145 -12.27 -4.71 17.07
N GLN A 146 -11.52 -3.78 16.50
CA GLN A 146 -11.51 -3.60 15.05
C GLN A 146 -10.72 -4.76 14.45
N LYS A 147 -11.44 -5.70 13.87
CA LYS A 147 -10.87 -6.76 13.04
C LYS A 147 -10.41 -6.20 11.69
N ASN A 148 -9.52 -6.94 11.03
CA ASN A 148 -9.09 -6.67 9.64
C ASN A 148 -8.30 -5.35 9.46
N LYS A 149 -7.27 -5.20 10.26
CA LYS A 149 -6.32 -4.07 10.15
C LYS A 149 -5.00 -4.46 9.48
N ILE A 150 -4.92 -5.65 8.90
CA ILE A 150 -3.76 -6.06 8.12
C ILE A 150 -4.00 -5.66 6.68
N GLN A 151 -3.07 -4.90 6.11
CA GLN A 151 -3.11 -4.48 4.72
C GLN A 151 -2.23 -5.42 3.90
N LEU A 152 -2.78 -5.92 2.79
CA LEU A 152 -2.07 -6.78 1.84
C LEU A 152 -1.55 -5.94 0.68
N TYR A 153 -0.29 -6.18 0.37
CA TYR A 153 0.41 -5.61 -0.77
C TYR A 153 0.97 -6.73 -1.66
N SER A 154 1.24 -6.40 -2.90
CA SER A 154 2.01 -7.20 -3.85
C SER A 154 3.01 -6.30 -4.57
N ASN A 155 4.30 -6.46 -4.28
CA ASN A 155 5.37 -5.57 -4.73
C ASN A 155 5.05 -4.09 -4.40
N GLN A 156 4.71 -3.81 -3.14
CA GLN A 156 4.36 -2.47 -2.63
C GLN A 156 3.08 -1.86 -3.25
N VAL A 157 2.36 -2.61 -4.08
CA VAL A 157 1.05 -2.19 -4.62
C VAL A 157 -0.04 -2.68 -3.70
N TYR A 158 -0.89 -1.78 -3.18
CA TYR A 158 -2.02 -2.14 -2.33
C TYR A 158 -2.99 -3.08 -3.05
N VAL A 159 -3.41 -4.13 -2.36
CA VAL A 159 -4.36 -5.13 -2.85
C VAL A 159 -5.69 -5.03 -2.08
N THR A 160 -5.65 -5.26 -0.77
CA THR A 160 -6.86 -5.31 0.06
C THR A 160 -6.49 -5.19 1.55
N ASP A 161 -7.44 -4.84 2.37
CA ASP A 161 -7.41 -4.95 3.84
C ASP A 161 -8.18 -6.17 4.37
N SER A 162 -8.80 -6.95 3.47
CA SER A 162 -9.43 -8.23 3.81
C SER A 162 -8.45 -9.37 3.52
N VAL A 163 -7.80 -9.87 4.57
CA VAL A 163 -6.78 -10.93 4.49
C VAL A 163 -7.34 -12.32 4.83
N GLU A 164 -8.64 -12.53 4.61
CA GLU A 164 -9.29 -13.83 4.82
C GLU A 164 -8.61 -14.93 4.00
N GLY A 165 -8.31 -16.05 4.66
CA GLY A 165 -7.60 -17.19 4.06
C GLY A 165 -6.08 -17.05 4.00
N ILE A 166 -5.50 -15.84 4.18
CA ILE A 166 -4.05 -15.64 4.31
C ILE A 166 -3.66 -15.65 5.78
N VAL A 167 -4.38 -14.89 6.60
CA VAL A 167 -4.17 -14.83 8.04
C VAL A 167 -5.28 -15.63 8.71
N PRO A 168 -4.95 -16.59 9.60
CA PRO A 168 -5.95 -17.32 10.36
C PRO A 168 -6.84 -16.38 11.18
N GLU A 169 -8.10 -16.78 11.37
CA GLU A 169 -9.09 -15.93 12.06
C GLU A 169 -8.64 -15.47 13.46
N TYR A 170 -7.94 -16.33 14.21
CA TYR A 170 -7.45 -15.99 15.55
C TYR A 170 -6.28 -14.97 15.53
N LEU A 171 -5.68 -14.68 14.37
CA LEU A 171 -4.67 -13.65 14.18
C LEU A 171 -5.26 -12.36 13.55
N THR A 172 -6.55 -12.29 13.30
CA THR A 172 -7.21 -11.10 12.69
C THR A 172 -7.19 -9.86 13.60
N LEU A 173 -6.80 -10.01 14.85
CA LEU A 173 -6.59 -8.90 15.78
C LEU A 173 -5.25 -8.19 15.56
N LEU A 174 -4.33 -8.79 14.83
CA LEU A 174 -3.06 -8.16 14.48
C LEU A 174 -3.30 -6.99 13.53
N HIS A 175 -2.46 -5.99 13.66
CA HIS A 175 -2.36 -4.87 12.73
C HIS A 175 -1.11 -5.04 11.87
N GLY A 176 -1.01 -4.31 10.77
CA GLY A 176 0.23 -4.24 10.00
C GLY A 176 0.10 -4.41 8.50
N VAL A 177 1.18 -4.88 7.91
CA VAL A 177 1.33 -5.04 6.47
C VAL A 177 1.89 -6.41 6.16
N ILE A 178 1.36 -7.02 5.11
CA ILE A 178 1.91 -8.22 4.46
C ILE A 178 2.12 -7.87 2.99
N ASP A 179 3.30 -8.15 2.47
CA ASP A 179 3.63 -7.97 1.05
C ASP A 179 4.19 -9.28 0.50
N SER A 180 3.54 -9.81 -0.53
CA SER A 180 3.98 -11.03 -1.20
C SER A 180 3.56 -11.05 -2.67
N PRO A 181 4.52 -11.12 -3.60
CA PRO A 181 4.22 -11.31 -5.02
C PRO A 181 3.71 -12.71 -5.35
N ASP A 182 3.91 -13.68 -4.45
CA ASP A 182 3.55 -15.09 -4.64
C ASP A 182 2.10 -15.40 -4.26
N ILE A 183 1.36 -14.42 -3.75
CA ILE A 183 -0.07 -14.54 -3.49
C ILE A 183 -0.81 -14.37 -4.83
N PRO A 184 -1.52 -15.41 -5.30
CA PRO A 184 -2.22 -15.33 -6.56
C PRO A 184 -3.40 -14.36 -6.48
N LEU A 185 -3.34 -13.35 -7.30
CA LEU A 185 -4.38 -12.33 -7.44
C LEU A 185 -5.16 -12.57 -8.74
N ASN A 186 -6.42 -12.16 -8.78
CA ASN A 186 -7.13 -12.05 -10.04
C ASN A 186 -6.60 -10.88 -10.88
N VAL A 187 -7.07 -10.75 -12.12
CA VAL A 187 -6.62 -9.69 -13.04
C VAL A 187 -6.88 -8.29 -12.48
N SER A 188 -7.98 -8.10 -11.76
CA SER A 188 -8.34 -6.83 -11.11
C SER A 188 -7.63 -6.59 -9.77
N ARG A 189 -6.88 -7.57 -9.28
CA ARG A 189 -6.24 -7.59 -7.95
C ARG A 189 -7.21 -7.44 -6.76
N SER A 190 -8.50 -7.59 -7.00
CA SER A 190 -9.55 -7.36 -5.99
C SER A 190 -9.91 -8.61 -5.18
N TYR A 191 -9.46 -9.79 -5.59
CA TYR A 191 -9.74 -11.05 -4.92
C TYR A 191 -8.52 -11.92 -4.81
N LEU A 192 -8.42 -12.59 -3.65
CA LEU A 192 -7.47 -13.65 -3.40
C LEU A 192 -8.01 -14.95 -3.98
N GLN A 193 -7.20 -15.62 -4.79
CA GLN A 193 -7.55 -16.97 -5.23
C GLN A 193 -7.12 -17.95 -4.14
N SER A 194 -8.05 -18.82 -3.71
CA SER A 194 -7.70 -19.92 -2.80
C SER A 194 -6.77 -20.88 -3.52
N ASP A 195 -5.49 -20.84 -3.17
CA ASP A 195 -4.44 -21.65 -3.76
C ASP A 195 -3.62 -22.36 -2.69
N ARG A 196 -2.89 -23.39 -3.11
CA ARG A 196 -1.95 -24.14 -2.28
C ARG A 196 -0.86 -23.22 -1.69
N ASN A 197 -0.43 -22.19 -2.41
CA ASN A 197 0.57 -21.24 -1.95
C ASN A 197 0.03 -20.35 -0.82
N VAL A 198 -1.21 -19.90 -0.90
CA VAL A 198 -1.88 -19.14 0.18
C VAL A 198 -1.87 -19.93 1.49
N LYS A 199 -2.19 -21.24 1.44
CA LYS A 199 -2.15 -22.11 2.62
C LYS A 199 -0.76 -22.26 3.22
N LYS A 200 0.28 -22.34 2.38
CA LYS A 200 1.67 -22.39 2.85
C LYS A 200 2.10 -21.09 3.52
N ILE A 201 1.76 -19.95 2.91
CA ILE A 201 2.02 -18.61 3.46
C ILE A 201 1.32 -18.47 4.81
N SER A 202 0.03 -18.81 4.88
CA SER A 202 -0.75 -18.77 6.12
C SER A 202 -0.13 -19.63 7.24
N SER A 203 0.29 -20.86 6.91
CA SER A 203 0.95 -21.74 7.87
C SER A 203 2.29 -21.18 8.35
N HIS A 204 3.04 -20.53 7.46
CA HIS A 204 4.32 -19.92 7.81
C HIS A 204 4.12 -18.70 8.72
N ILE A 205 3.16 -17.81 8.41
CA ILE A 205 2.80 -16.68 9.27
C ILE A 205 2.41 -17.19 10.66
N THR A 206 1.55 -18.20 10.74
CA THR A 206 1.13 -18.82 12.00
C THR A 206 2.31 -19.30 12.82
N LYS A 207 3.22 -20.05 12.19
CA LYS A 207 4.42 -20.56 12.86
C LYS A 207 5.30 -19.43 13.36
N LYS A 208 5.56 -18.44 12.52
CA LYS A 208 6.42 -17.29 12.86
C LYS A 208 5.85 -16.48 14.03
N VAL A 209 4.52 -16.28 14.05
CA VAL A 209 3.83 -15.62 15.15
C VAL A 209 3.95 -16.45 16.44
N ALA A 210 3.72 -17.78 16.37
CA ALA A 210 3.84 -18.65 17.53
C ALA A 210 5.27 -18.69 18.10
N ASP A 211 6.28 -18.82 17.22
CA ASP A 211 7.69 -18.79 17.62
C ASP A 211 8.05 -17.47 18.33
N SER A 212 7.65 -16.35 17.74
CA SER A 212 7.91 -15.03 18.34
C SER A 212 7.20 -14.82 19.68
N LEU A 213 5.98 -15.33 19.82
CA LEU A 213 5.28 -15.30 21.12
C LEU A 213 6.01 -16.14 22.17
N SER A 214 6.52 -17.34 21.79
CA SER A 214 7.28 -18.20 22.69
C SER A 214 8.62 -17.59 23.13
N ASP A 215 9.21 -16.71 22.30
CA ASP A 215 10.46 -16.03 22.64
C ASP A 215 10.24 -14.85 23.62
N ILE A 216 9.00 -14.31 23.67
CA ILE A 216 8.64 -13.18 24.54
C ILE A 216 8.17 -13.64 25.92
N PHE A 217 7.57 -14.84 26.01
CA PHE A 217 7.00 -15.42 27.25
C PHE A 217 7.75 -16.65 27.72
#